data_bcef1a29584eecfaeb0fbe7aeebaa494
#
_entry.id   bcef1a29584eecfaeb0fbe7aeebaa494
#
_cell.length_a   1.000
_cell.length_b   1.000
_cell.length_c   1.000
_cell.angle_alpha   90.00
_cell.angle_beta   90.00
_cell.angle_gamma   90.00
#
_symmetry.space_group_name_H-M   'P 1'
#
loop_
_entity.id
_entity.type
_entity.pdbx_description
1 polymer ?
#
loop_
_entity_poly.entity_id
_entity_poly.type
_entity_poly.pdbx_seq_one_letter_code
_entity_poly.pdbx_strand_id
1 'polypeptide(L)'
;MPTIEPVTEADVAALEAQLGRQPRGIVGIAYRCANGEPGVVATSPRLPDGTPFPTTYYLTCPRIVAAVSTVESEGVMVEMTRRLEQDADLAAAYRAAHEAYLADRAALGDVEEIAGISAGGMPSRVKCLHVLVGHAL
;
A
#
# COMPACT_ATOMS: atom_id res chain seq x y z
N MET A 1 -9.73 7.50 8.15
CA MET A 1 -8.29 7.14 8.30
C MET A 1 -8.18 5.91 9.18
N PRO A 2 -7.52 4.86 8.74
CA PRO A 2 -7.29 3.71 9.61
C PRO A 2 -6.37 4.07 10.78
N THR A 3 -6.49 3.31 11.86
CA THR A 3 -5.62 3.49 13.03
C THR A 3 -4.21 3.03 12.69
N ILE A 4 -3.23 3.90 12.94
CA ILE A 4 -1.81 3.60 12.74
C ILE A 4 -1.16 3.51 14.12
N GLU A 5 -0.57 2.35 14.42
CA GLU A 5 0.09 2.13 15.71
C GLU A 5 1.54 2.59 15.67
N PRO A 6 2.09 3.09 16.78
CA PRO A 6 3.50 3.42 16.88
C PRO A 6 4.39 2.20 16.64
N VAL A 7 5.55 2.42 16.03
CA VAL A 7 6.55 1.37 15.79
C VAL A 7 7.33 1.12 17.08
N THR A 8 7.45 -0.15 17.47
CA THR A 8 8.27 -0.57 18.60
C THR A 8 9.64 -1.06 18.12
N GLU A 9 10.59 -1.27 19.06
CA GLU A 9 11.89 -1.85 18.70
C GLU A 9 11.74 -3.25 18.13
N ALA A 10 10.81 -4.06 18.66
CA ALA A 10 10.51 -5.39 18.13
C ALA A 10 9.97 -5.31 16.70
N ASP A 11 9.17 -4.30 16.39
CA ASP A 11 8.66 -4.06 15.04
C ASP A 11 9.79 -3.72 14.07
N VAL A 12 10.75 -2.89 14.47
CA VAL A 12 11.90 -2.56 13.65
C VAL A 12 12.70 -3.82 13.30
N ALA A 13 12.97 -4.67 14.30
CA ALA A 13 13.68 -5.92 14.10
C ALA A 13 12.92 -6.86 13.14
N ALA A 14 11.59 -6.97 13.31
CA ALA A 14 10.75 -7.79 12.44
C ALA A 14 10.77 -7.25 11.00
N LEU A 15 10.67 -5.92 10.82
CA LEU A 15 10.69 -5.29 9.50
C LEU A 15 12.03 -5.49 8.81
N GLU A 16 13.14 -5.38 9.53
CA GLU A 16 14.48 -5.66 8.97
C GLU A 16 14.57 -7.09 8.46
N ALA A 17 14.05 -8.06 9.22
CA ALA A 17 14.02 -9.46 8.83
C ALA A 17 13.11 -9.68 7.60
N GLN A 18 11.94 -9.04 7.57
CA GLN A 18 10.99 -9.17 6.47
C GLN A 18 11.50 -8.56 5.17
N LEU A 19 12.12 -7.39 5.26
CA LEU A 19 12.55 -6.62 4.10
C LEU A 19 13.98 -6.93 3.65
N GLY A 20 14.79 -7.53 4.52
CA GLY A 20 16.23 -7.77 4.25
C GLY A 20 17.07 -6.50 4.29
N ARG A 21 16.51 -5.40 4.82
CA ARG A 21 17.17 -4.10 4.95
C ARG A 21 16.48 -3.28 6.01
N GLN A 22 17.11 -2.19 6.45
CA GLN A 22 16.46 -1.28 7.38
C GLN A 22 15.26 -0.59 6.72
N PRO A 23 14.10 -0.52 7.42
CA PRO A 23 12.96 0.24 6.92
C PRO A 23 13.27 1.74 6.91
N ARG A 24 12.73 2.45 5.92
CA ARG A 24 12.89 3.90 5.79
C ARG A 24 11.54 4.58 5.69
N GLY A 25 11.42 5.73 6.34
CA GLY A 25 10.22 6.55 6.23
C GLY A 25 8.98 5.92 6.85
N ILE A 26 9.13 5.00 7.79
CA ILE A 26 7.99 4.33 8.45
C ILE A 26 7.35 5.30 9.44
N VAL A 27 6.06 5.55 9.26
CA VAL A 27 5.25 6.36 10.18
C VAL A 27 4.68 5.50 11.32
N GLY A 28 4.25 4.29 10.99
CA GLY A 28 3.66 3.38 11.97
C GLY A 28 3.21 2.08 11.33
N ILE A 29 2.56 1.25 12.13
CA ILE A 29 2.02 -0.05 11.72
C ILE A 29 0.54 0.14 11.39
N ALA A 30 0.15 -0.15 10.15
CA ALA A 30 -1.24 -0.04 9.70
C ALA A 30 -2.01 -1.35 9.88
N TYR A 31 -1.34 -2.49 9.82
CA TYR A 31 -1.95 -3.80 9.99
C TYR A 31 -0.94 -4.78 10.58
N ARG A 32 -1.42 -5.61 11.53
CA ARG A 32 -0.63 -6.70 12.13
C ARG A 32 -1.19 -8.05 11.71
N CYS A 33 -0.27 -8.97 11.41
CA CYS A 33 -0.63 -10.37 11.17
C CYS A 33 -1.06 -11.04 12.49
N ALA A 34 -1.65 -12.23 12.37
CA ALA A 34 -2.13 -12.99 13.53
C ALA A 34 -1.02 -13.29 14.56
N ASN A 35 0.24 -13.39 14.12
CA ASN A 35 1.39 -13.59 15.00
C ASN A 35 1.88 -12.31 15.69
N GLY A 36 1.21 -11.18 15.47
CA GLY A 36 1.56 -9.88 16.05
C GLY A 36 2.63 -9.10 15.28
N GLU A 37 3.26 -9.68 14.28
CA GLU A 37 4.26 -8.98 13.47
C GLU A 37 3.62 -7.99 12.50
N PRO A 38 4.38 -6.94 12.07
CA PRO A 38 3.87 -6.02 11.06
C PRO A 38 3.48 -6.73 9.77
N GLY A 39 2.34 -6.38 9.22
CA GLY A 39 1.87 -6.88 7.94
C GLY A 39 1.78 -5.79 6.88
N VAL A 40 1.37 -4.60 7.30
CA VAL A 40 1.35 -3.38 6.46
C VAL A 40 1.88 -2.24 7.31
N VAL A 41 2.79 -1.45 6.76
CA VAL A 41 3.28 -0.23 7.40
C VAL A 41 2.78 1.00 6.66
N ALA A 42 2.54 2.08 7.40
CA ALA A 42 2.29 3.39 6.81
C ALA A 42 3.63 4.07 6.58
N THR A 43 3.81 4.62 5.39
CA THR A 43 5.05 5.24 4.96
C THR A 43 4.85 6.74 4.74
N SER A 44 5.83 7.53 5.13
CA SER A 44 5.83 8.97 4.86
C SER A 44 5.79 9.21 3.34
N PRO A 45 4.96 10.16 2.86
CA PRO A 45 4.90 10.50 1.44
C PRO A 45 6.19 11.13 0.91
N ARG A 46 7.06 11.58 1.80
CA ARG A 46 8.42 12.02 1.45
C ARG A 46 9.41 11.26 2.33
N LEU A 47 10.33 10.52 1.70
CA LEU A 47 11.35 9.77 2.41
C LEU A 47 12.39 10.69 3.04
N PRO A 48 13.20 10.20 4.02
CA PRO A 48 14.21 11.04 4.68
C PRO A 48 15.21 11.72 3.73
N ASP A 49 15.48 11.11 2.58
CA ASP A 49 16.37 11.67 1.55
C ASP A 49 15.67 12.70 0.64
N GLY A 50 14.41 13.00 0.88
CA GLY A 50 13.63 13.95 0.09
C GLY A 50 12.89 13.35 -1.10
N THR A 51 13.04 12.05 -1.37
CA THR A 51 12.37 11.37 -2.49
C THR A 51 10.85 11.27 -2.22
N PRO A 52 10.00 11.71 -3.17
CA PRO A 52 8.56 11.45 -3.07
C PRO A 52 8.28 9.95 -3.12
N PHE A 53 7.37 9.48 -2.26
CA PHE A 53 7.03 8.07 -2.17
C PHE A 53 5.51 7.91 -2.17
N PRO A 54 4.92 7.51 -3.31
CA PRO A 54 3.46 7.47 -3.44
C PRO A 54 2.78 6.35 -2.66
N THR A 55 3.50 5.28 -2.30
CA THR A 55 2.93 4.14 -1.60
C THR A 55 2.80 4.43 -0.11
N THR A 56 1.58 4.72 0.34
CA THR A 56 1.29 5.01 1.75
C THR A 56 1.25 3.74 2.59
N TYR A 57 0.59 2.69 2.09
CA TYR A 57 0.44 1.41 2.75
C TYR A 57 1.34 0.39 2.07
N TYR A 58 2.43 0.04 2.74
CA TYR A 58 3.44 -0.86 2.21
C TYR A 58 3.29 -2.24 2.83
N LEU A 59 3.02 -3.24 1.99
CA LEU A 59 2.85 -4.63 2.43
C LEU A 59 4.20 -5.24 2.75
N THR A 60 4.36 -5.75 3.98
CA THR A 60 5.63 -6.28 4.46
C THR A 60 5.60 -7.76 4.83
N CYS A 61 4.43 -8.33 5.15
CA CYS A 61 4.33 -9.74 5.56
C CYS A 61 4.79 -10.66 4.43
N PRO A 62 5.85 -11.46 4.62
CA PRO A 62 6.40 -12.30 3.54
C PRO A 62 5.40 -13.30 2.99
N ARG A 63 4.52 -13.85 3.82
CA ARG A 63 3.50 -14.81 3.39
C ARG A 63 2.47 -14.15 2.49
N ILE A 64 2.01 -12.96 2.85
CA ILE A 64 1.03 -12.22 2.05
C ILE A 64 1.68 -11.73 0.76
N VAL A 65 2.91 -11.22 0.83
CA VAL A 65 3.68 -10.79 -0.34
C VAL A 65 3.82 -11.96 -1.33
N ALA A 66 4.20 -13.13 -0.85
CA ALA A 66 4.35 -14.33 -1.69
C ALA A 66 3.03 -14.74 -2.34
N ALA A 67 1.94 -14.74 -1.57
CA ALA A 67 0.61 -15.09 -2.09
C ALA A 67 0.15 -14.10 -3.16
N VAL A 68 0.35 -12.80 -2.94
CA VAL A 68 0.00 -11.77 -3.91
C VAL A 68 0.86 -11.89 -5.16
N SER A 69 2.16 -12.15 -5.02
CA SER A 69 3.06 -12.35 -6.16
C SER A 69 2.63 -13.54 -7.02
N THR A 70 2.16 -14.63 -6.39
CA THR A 70 1.63 -15.80 -7.10
C THR A 70 0.41 -15.41 -7.93
N VAL A 71 -0.53 -14.67 -7.34
CA VAL A 71 -1.73 -14.21 -8.04
C VAL A 71 -1.35 -13.28 -9.20
N GLU A 72 -0.42 -12.37 -8.98
CA GLU A 72 0.06 -11.47 -10.05
C GLU A 72 0.66 -12.25 -11.21
N SER A 73 1.40 -13.33 -10.93
CA SER A 73 2.03 -14.15 -11.97
C SER A 73 1.02 -14.87 -12.87
N GLU A 74 -0.22 -14.99 -12.44
CA GLU A 74 -1.31 -15.60 -13.21
C GLU A 74 -1.93 -14.63 -14.23
N GLY A 75 -1.46 -13.38 -14.29
CA GLY A 75 -1.93 -12.39 -15.26
C GLY A 75 -3.30 -11.79 -14.98
N VAL A 76 -3.79 -11.93 -13.76
CA VAL A 76 -5.14 -11.51 -13.35
C VAL A 76 -5.35 -9.99 -13.46
N MET A 77 -4.28 -9.19 -13.41
CA MET A 77 -4.37 -7.73 -13.46
C MET A 77 -4.93 -7.21 -14.79
N VAL A 78 -4.63 -7.88 -15.89
CA VAL A 78 -5.18 -7.55 -17.21
C VAL A 78 -6.70 -7.75 -17.20
N GLU A 79 -7.16 -8.87 -16.64
CA GLU A 79 -8.58 -9.18 -16.51
C GLU A 79 -9.29 -8.17 -15.59
N MET A 80 -8.67 -7.83 -14.46
CA MET A 80 -9.21 -6.85 -13.53
C MET A 80 -9.36 -5.46 -14.19
N THR A 81 -8.35 -5.03 -14.95
CA THR A 81 -8.41 -3.77 -15.69
C THR A 81 -9.55 -3.77 -16.70
N ARG A 82 -9.72 -4.88 -17.42
CA ARG A 82 -10.83 -5.03 -18.38
C ARG A 82 -12.19 -4.93 -17.68
N ARG A 83 -12.33 -5.52 -16.50
CA ARG A 83 -13.57 -5.45 -15.72
C ARG A 83 -13.93 -4.04 -15.31
N LEU A 84 -12.95 -3.17 -15.06
CA LEU A 84 -13.19 -1.75 -14.78
C LEU A 84 -13.85 -1.03 -15.96
N GLU A 85 -13.54 -1.46 -17.18
CA GLU A 85 -14.13 -0.87 -18.39
C GLU A 85 -15.56 -1.35 -18.63
N GLN A 86 -15.93 -2.52 -18.11
CA GLN A 86 -17.21 -3.19 -18.37
C GLN A 86 -18.22 -3.03 -17.24
N ASP A 87 -17.78 -2.72 -16.02
CA ASP A 87 -18.60 -2.65 -14.82
C ASP A 87 -18.48 -1.27 -14.19
N ALA A 88 -19.51 -0.45 -14.41
CA ALA A 88 -19.53 0.94 -13.91
C ALA A 88 -19.54 1.01 -12.38
N ASP A 89 -20.17 0.07 -11.71
CA ASP A 89 -20.21 0.05 -10.24
C ASP A 89 -18.82 -0.30 -9.67
N LEU A 90 -18.14 -1.25 -10.30
CA LEU A 90 -16.77 -1.60 -9.92
C LEU A 90 -15.83 -0.42 -10.16
N ALA A 91 -15.95 0.25 -11.30
CA ALA A 91 -15.15 1.44 -11.62
C ALA A 91 -15.37 2.56 -10.60
N ALA A 92 -16.61 2.79 -10.18
CA ALA A 92 -16.94 3.79 -9.18
C ALA A 92 -16.35 3.43 -7.80
N ALA A 93 -16.43 2.17 -7.40
CA ALA A 93 -15.84 1.69 -6.15
C ALA A 93 -14.30 1.83 -6.17
N TYR A 94 -13.68 1.53 -7.29
CA TYR A 94 -12.24 1.64 -7.44
C TYR A 94 -11.78 3.10 -7.41
N ARG A 95 -12.54 4.00 -8.01
CA ARG A 95 -12.29 5.45 -7.90
C ARG A 95 -12.43 5.94 -6.47
N ALA A 96 -13.42 5.44 -5.73
CA ALA A 96 -13.58 5.77 -4.32
C ALA A 96 -12.36 5.31 -3.50
N ALA A 97 -11.80 4.14 -3.82
CA ALA A 97 -10.57 3.66 -3.19
C ALA A 97 -9.38 4.57 -3.51
N HIS A 98 -9.28 5.05 -4.74
CA HIS A 98 -8.27 6.02 -5.15
C HIS A 98 -8.36 7.32 -4.32
N GLU A 99 -9.56 7.87 -4.18
CA GLU A 99 -9.78 9.09 -3.41
C GLU A 99 -9.46 8.88 -1.92
N ALA A 100 -9.87 7.73 -1.36
CA ALA A 100 -9.57 7.38 0.02
C ALA A 100 -8.05 7.27 0.26
N TYR A 101 -7.33 6.66 -0.68
CA TYR A 101 -5.88 6.54 -0.61
C TYR A 101 -5.20 7.91 -0.59
N LEU A 102 -5.63 8.82 -1.47
CA LEU A 102 -5.12 10.18 -1.52
C LEU A 102 -5.40 10.94 -0.21
N ALA A 103 -6.60 10.78 0.34
CA ALA A 103 -6.98 11.43 1.61
C ALA A 103 -6.13 10.92 2.78
N ASP A 104 -5.91 9.61 2.86
CA ASP A 104 -5.09 9.01 3.91
C ASP A 104 -3.64 9.49 3.81
N ARG A 105 -3.10 9.54 2.60
CA ARG A 105 -1.74 10.04 2.39
C ARG A 105 -1.61 11.52 2.74
N ALA A 106 -2.59 12.34 2.37
CA ALA A 106 -2.60 13.77 2.70
C ALA A 106 -2.58 14.02 4.20
N ALA A 107 -3.23 13.13 4.97
CA ALA A 107 -3.20 13.21 6.44
C ALA A 107 -1.80 12.97 7.01
N LEU A 108 -0.91 12.28 6.30
CA LEU A 108 0.48 12.05 6.68
C LEU A 108 1.41 13.13 6.17
N GLY A 109 1.02 13.85 5.13
CA GLY A 109 1.79 14.95 4.56
C GLY A 109 1.43 15.18 3.11
N ASP A 110 1.54 16.43 2.66
CA ASP A 110 1.33 16.81 1.27
C ASP A 110 2.66 16.83 0.52
N VAL A 111 2.71 16.13 -0.62
CA VAL A 111 3.85 16.12 -1.52
C VAL A 111 3.36 16.50 -2.91
N GLU A 112 3.73 17.69 -3.36
CA GLU A 112 3.23 18.26 -4.62
C GLU A 112 3.55 17.39 -5.83
N GLU A 113 4.74 16.79 -5.85
CA GLU A 113 5.22 15.99 -6.98
C GLU A 113 4.34 14.78 -7.28
N ILE A 114 3.59 14.28 -6.29
CA ILE A 114 2.70 13.12 -6.43
C ILE A 114 1.24 13.46 -6.20
N ALA A 115 0.89 14.75 -6.22
CA ALA A 115 -0.49 15.19 -6.05
C ALA A 115 -1.38 14.56 -7.11
N GLY A 116 -2.51 13.99 -6.70
CA GLY A 116 -3.45 13.32 -7.60
C GLY A 116 -3.04 11.94 -8.08
N ILE A 117 -1.81 11.51 -7.81
CA ILE A 117 -1.30 10.20 -8.16
C ILE A 117 -1.36 9.34 -6.90
N SER A 118 -2.23 8.30 -6.88
CA SER A 118 -2.27 7.36 -5.77
C SER A 118 -1.23 6.26 -5.95
N ALA A 119 -1.64 5.02 -6.12
CA ALA A 119 -0.71 3.92 -6.31
C ALA A 119 -1.43 2.75 -7.00
N GLY A 120 -0.67 1.75 -7.46
CA GLY A 120 -1.22 0.52 -8.01
C GLY A 120 -1.96 0.66 -9.33
N GLY A 121 -1.88 1.82 -9.98
CA GLY A 121 -2.60 2.10 -11.23
C GLY A 121 -3.97 2.72 -11.04
N MET A 122 -4.43 2.93 -9.78
CA MET A 122 -5.73 3.54 -9.51
C MET A 122 -5.82 4.95 -10.13
N PRO A 123 -6.97 5.38 -10.58
CA PRO A 123 -8.25 4.66 -10.64
C PRO A 123 -8.51 3.97 -11.98
N SER A 124 -7.60 4.04 -12.94
CA SER A 124 -7.90 3.64 -14.33
C SER A 124 -7.50 2.22 -14.69
N ARG A 125 -6.56 1.62 -13.97
CA ARG A 125 -6.07 0.25 -14.22
C ARG A 125 -5.60 -0.42 -12.95
N VAL A 126 -5.39 -1.73 -13.03
CA VAL A 126 -4.78 -2.51 -11.95
C VAL A 126 -3.36 -2.86 -12.36
N LYS A 127 -2.39 -2.18 -11.76
CA LYS A 127 -0.97 -2.35 -12.07
C LYS A 127 -0.25 -3.20 -11.03
N CYS A 128 -0.61 -3.05 -9.74
CA CYS A 128 0.06 -3.73 -8.64
C CYS A 128 -0.94 -4.14 -7.57
N LEU A 129 -1.07 -5.46 -7.34
CA LEU A 129 -1.96 -5.98 -6.31
C LEU A 129 -1.39 -5.80 -4.92
N HIS A 130 -0.07 -5.74 -4.75
CA HIS A 130 0.56 -5.51 -3.43
C HIS A 130 0.04 -4.20 -2.80
N VAL A 131 -0.06 -3.15 -3.58
CA VAL A 131 -0.58 -1.86 -3.13
C VAL A 131 -2.05 -1.97 -2.73
N LEU A 132 -2.84 -2.63 -3.54
CA LEU A 132 -4.28 -2.75 -3.30
C LEU A 132 -4.56 -3.60 -2.05
N VAL A 133 -3.84 -4.70 -1.88
CA VAL A 133 -3.96 -5.55 -0.69
C VAL A 133 -3.51 -4.78 0.55
N GLY A 134 -2.40 -4.06 0.48
CA GLY A 134 -1.93 -3.22 1.59
C GLY A 134 -2.96 -2.19 2.02
N HIS A 135 -3.67 -1.59 1.07
CA HIS A 135 -4.74 -0.63 1.36
C HIS A 135 -5.99 -1.31 1.94
N ALA A 136 -6.32 -2.52 1.45
CA ALA A 136 -7.50 -3.26 1.90
C ALA A 136 -7.38 -3.79 3.33
N LEU A 137 -6.18 -4.12 3.77
CA LEU A 137 -5.91 -4.59 5.13
C LEU A 137 -5.82 -3.42 6.10
#